data_6d94a6ccf7847959acfc6e8eb8882baa
#
_entry.id   6d94a6ccf7847959acfc6e8eb8882baa
#
_cell.length_a   1.000
_cell.length_b   1.000
_cell.length_c   1.000
_cell.angle_alpha   90.00
_cell.angle_beta   90.00
_cell.angle_gamma   90.00
#
_symmetry.space_group_name_H-M   'P 1'
#
loop_
_entity.id
_entity.type
_entity.pdbx_description
1 polymer ?
#
loop_
_entity_poly.entity_id
_entity_poly.type
_entity_poly.pdbx_seq_one_letter_code
_entity_poly.pdbx_strand_id
1 'polypeptide(L)'
;GSGTVLDSSRFKYRLGEYIGIDHRNVHAFIIGEHGDSEVAVWSSATVSGIAVRDFCDELGIVFTREQMDEIVRDVKNSAYEIIEKKGATFYAVALAIRRIAEALIRDEHSLLTVSGYCSGAYEIEDVCIGLPMILGRDGIENIVEIPLNQLEKDNLHESADALKKVLTDMGIN
;
A
#
# COMPACT_ATOMS: atom_id res chain seq x y z
N GLY A 1 -3.74 -9.73 6.13
CA GLY A 1 -4.48 -9.53 4.87
C GLY A 1 -3.57 -9.16 3.71
N SER A 2 -4.07 -9.31 2.47
CA SER A 2 -3.28 -9.16 1.24
C SER A 2 -3.63 -7.92 0.40
N GLY A 3 -4.66 -7.16 0.81
CA GLY A 3 -5.21 -6.07 0.01
C GLY A 3 -4.20 -4.98 -0.29
N THR A 4 -3.58 -4.41 0.72
CA THR A 4 -2.56 -3.35 0.57
C THR A 4 -1.26 -3.82 -0.10
N VAL A 5 -0.95 -5.13 -0.10
CA VAL A 5 0.13 -5.71 -0.94
C VAL A 5 -0.23 -5.58 -2.42
N LEU A 6 -1.49 -5.88 -2.76
CA LEU A 6 -2.00 -5.74 -4.12
C LEU A 6 -2.02 -4.28 -4.55
N ASP A 7 -2.54 -3.38 -3.71
CA ASP A 7 -2.64 -1.95 -4.04
C ASP A 7 -1.25 -1.30 -4.16
N SER A 8 -0.30 -1.67 -3.29
CA SER A 8 1.10 -1.25 -3.44
C SER A 8 1.71 -1.71 -4.77
N SER A 9 1.36 -2.91 -5.24
CA SER A 9 1.81 -3.40 -6.55
C SER A 9 1.18 -2.62 -7.70
N ARG A 10 -0.09 -2.28 -7.60
CA ARG A 10 -0.80 -1.41 -8.57
C ARG A 10 -0.20 -0.01 -8.58
N PHE A 11 0.05 0.54 -7.39
CA PHE A 11 0.65 1.87 -7.25
C PHE A 11 2.02 1.96 -7.92
N LYS A 12 2.90 0.98 -7.68
CA LYS A 12 4.21 0.89 -8.35
C LYS A 12 4.06 0.78 -9.86
N TYR A 13 3.11 -0.02 -10.32
CA TYR A 13 2.85 -0.19 -11.75
C TYR A 13 2.39 1.11 -12.40
N ARG A 14 1.36 1.78 -11.84
CA ARG A 14 0.84 3.05 -12.36
C ARG A 14 1.89 4.16 -12.35
N LEU A 15 2.67 4.24 -11.28
CA LEU A 15 3.74 5.20 -11.18
C LEU A 15 4.84 4.93 -12.21
N GLY A 16 5.25 3.67 -12.39
CA GLY A 16 6.21 3.27 -13.41
C GLY A 16 5.72 3.56 -14.82
N GLU A 17 4.44 3.28 -15.10
CA GLU A 17 3.79 3.58 -16.38
C GLU A 17 3.76 5.10 -16.67
N TYR A 18 3.42 5.91 -15.67
CA TYR A 18 3.42 7.36 -15.77
C TYR A 18 4.82 7.94 -16.08
N ILE A 19 5.84 7.44 -15.38
CA ILE A 19 7.23 7.91 -15.55
C ILE A 19 7.87 7.33 -16.83
N GLY A 20 7.34 6.22 -17.35
CA GLY A 20 7.89 5.51 -18.51
C GLY A 20 9.05 4.57 -18.17
N ILE A 21 9.04 3.98 -16.98
CA ILE A 21 10.06 3.04 -16.51
C ILE A 21 9.45 1.71 -16.03
N ASP A 22 10.29 0.68 -15.93
CA ASP A 22 9.89 -0.59 -15.33
C ASP A 22 9.51 -0.40 -13.85
N HIS A 23 8.30 -0.82 -13.49
CA HIS A 23 7.77 -0.72 -12.12
C HIS A 23 8.62 -1.41 -11.06
N ARG A 24 9.50 -2.35 -11.44
CA ARG A 24 10.44 -3.00 -10.53
C ARG A 24 11.50 -2.04 -9.96
N ASN A 25 11.71 -0.89 -10.61
CA ASN A 25 12.58 0.18 -10.11
C ASN A 25 11.85 1.13 -9.16
N VAL A 26 10.52 1.00 -9.03
CA VAL A 26 9.70 1.86 -8.17
C VAL A 26 9.54 1.21 -6.80
N HIS A 27 9.88 1.97 -5.76
CA HIS A 27 9.63 1.62 -4.36
C HIS A 27 8.60 2.58 -3.80
N ALA A 28 7.39 2.08 -3.59
CA ALA A 28 6.26 2.87 -3.11
C ALA A 28 5.27 1.96 -2.37
N PHE A 29 4.50 2.52 -1.43
CA PHE A 29 3.61 1.78 -0.57
C PHE A 29 2.21 2.39 -0.57
N ILE A 30 1.20 1.53 -0.54
CA ILE A 30 -0.14 1.83 -0.07
C ILE A 30 -0.28 1.21 1.32
N ILE A 31 -0.75 1.99 2.29
CA ILE A 31 -0.95 1.58 3.68
C ILE A 31 -2.38 1.93 4.11
N GLY A 32 -2.75 1.52 5.32
CA GLY A 32 -4.10 1.77 5.85
C GLY A 32 -5.08 0.64 5.54
N GLU A 33 -6.36 0.98 5.46
CA GLU A 33 -7.41 0.09 5.01
C GLU A 33 -7.22 -0.32 3.54
N HIS A 34 -7.63 -1.52 3.18
CA HIS A 34 -7.78 -1.90 1.78
C HIS A 34 -9.17 -1.48 1.29
N GLY A 35 -9.31 -0.24 0.86
CA GLY A 35 -10.58 0.34 0.45
C GLY A 35 -10.46 1.84 0.20
N ASP A 36 -11.56 2.57 0.45
CA ASP A 36 -11.66 3.99 0.10
C ASP A 36 -10.73 4.89 0.92
N SER A 37 -10.35 4.46 2.15
CA SER A 37 -9.44 5.20 3.03
C SER A 37 -7.97 4.76 2.95
N GLU A 38 -7.58 4.02 1.91
CA GLU A 38 -6.17 3.67 1.68
C GLU A 38 -5.29 4.92 1.49
N VAL A 39 -4.05 4.84 1.94
CA VAL A 39 -3.08 5.94 1.93
C VAL A 39 -1.90 5.62 1.04
N ALA A 40 -1.72 6.40 -0.03
CA ALA A 40 -0.53 6.34 -0.86
C ALA A 40 0.60 7.13 -0.19
N VAL A 41 1.72 6.46 0.09
CA VAL A 41 2.87 7.08 0.76
C VAL A 41 3.80 7.68 -0.28
N TRP A 42 3.61 8.95 -0.56
CA TRP A 42 4.40 9.71 -1.52
C TRP A 42 5.73 10.19 -0.94
N SER A 43 5.76 10.51 0.36
CA SER A 43 6.95 11.01 1.06
C SER A 43 8.12 10.03 1.06
N SER A 44 7.83 8.72 0.98
CA SER A 44 8.82 7.65 0.90
C SER A 44 8.91 6.98 -0.48
N ALA A 45 8.16 7.48 -1.48
CA ALA A 45 8.18 6.92 -2.82
C ALA A 45 9.48 7.27 -3.56
N THR A 46 10.17 6.25 -4.09
CA THR A 46 11.43 6.42 -4.82
C THR A 46 11.49 5.60 -6.10
N VAL A 47 12.33 6.06 -7.02
CA VAL A 47 12.75 5.33 -8.21
C VAL A 47 14.24 5.03 -8.06
N SER A 48 14.59 3.77 -7.88
CA SER A 48 15.99 3.34 -7.65
C SER A 48 16.72 4.14 -6.55
N GLY A 49 15.98 4.53 -5.50
CA GLY A 49 16.51 5.29 -4.36
C GLY A 49 16.48 6.81 -4.51
N ILE A 50 16.07 7.36 -5.65
CA ILE A 50 15.86 8.80 -5.88
C ILE A 50 14.39 9.10 -5.59
N ALA A 51 14.10 10.17 -4.84
CA ALA A 51 12.72 10.58 -4.61
C ALA A 51 11.98 10.78 -5.94
N VAL A 52 10.73 10.33 -6.02
CA VAL A 52 9.95 10.36 -7.28
C VAL A 52 9.92 11.76 -7.90
N ARG A 53 9.75 12.79 -7.08
CA ARG A 53 9.74 14.18 -7.55
C ARG A 53 11.05 14.58 -8.20
N ASP A 54 12.17 14.33 -7.53
CA ASP A 54 13.51 14.68 -8.03
C ASP A 54 13.83 13.89 -9.30
N PHE A 55 13.39 12.62 -9.36
CA PHE A 55 13.56 11.79 -10.56
C PHE A 55 12.76 12.33 -11.75
N CYS A 56 11.51 12.76 -11.53
CA CYS A 56 10.69 13.38 -12.56
C CYS A 56 11.27 14.71 -13.03
N ASP A 57 11.75 15.56 -12.10
CA ASP A 57 12.37 16.85 -12.42
C ASP A 57 13.63 16.67 -13.29
N GLU A 58 14.47 15.69 -12.97
CA GLU A 58 15.68 15.37 -13.77
C GLU A 58 15.35 14.96 -15.21
N LEU A 59 14.23 14.26 -15.41
CA LEU A 59 13.76 13.85 -16.74
C LEU A 59 12.86 14.88 -17.44
N GLY A 60 12.56 16.02 -16.81
CA GLY A 60 11.63 17.01 -17.33
C GLY A 60 10.18 16.52 -17.39
N ILE A 61 9.80 15.54 -16.55
CA ILE A 61 8.45 15.02 -16.44
C ILE A 61 7.65 15.90 -15.49
N VAL A 62 6.51 16.40 -15.96
CA VAL A 62 5.59 17.18 -15.11
C VAL A 62 4.95 16.26 -14.09
N PHE A 63 5.21 16.49 -12.80
CA PHE A 63 4.67 15.68 -11.71
C PHE A 63 3.99 16.57 -10.67
N THR A 64 2.74 16.92 -10.94
CA THR A 64 1.91 17.79 -10.11
C THR A 64 1.06 16.99 -9.12
N ARG A 65 0.40 17.70 -8.21
CA ARG A 65 -0.58 17.10 -7.29
C ARG A 65 -1.72 16.41 -8.04
N GLU A 66 -2.16 16.97 -9.16
CA GLU A 66 -3.24 16.39 -9.97
C GLU A 66 -2.86 15.01 -10.52
N GLN A 67 -1.62 14.84 -11.02
CA GLN A 67 -1.13 13.55 -11.48
C GLN A 67 -1.00 12.54 -10.32
N MET A 68 -0.55 13.00 -9.15
CA MET A 68 -0.50 12.17 -7.96
C MET A 68 -1.89 11.65 -7.58
N ASP A 69 -2.89 12.54 -7.55
CA ASP A 69 -4.26 12.21 -7.20
C ASP A 69 -4.92 11.31 -8.28
N GLU A 70 -4.57 11.48 -9.55
CA GLU A 70 -5.02 10.61 -10.64
C GLU A 70 -4.48 9.19 -10.48
N ILE A 71 -3.18 9.03 -10.22
CA ILE A 71 -2.55 7.72 -10.00
C ILE A 71 -3.23 6.98 -8.82
N VAL A 72 -3.47 7.67 -7.70
CA VAL A 72 -4.13 7.07 -6.53
C VAL A 72 -5.57 6.66 -6.87
N ARG A 73 -6.31 7.52 -7.56
CA ARG A 73 -7.67 7.22 -8.02
C ARG A 73 -7.71 5.99 -8.92
N ASP A 74 -6.76 5.83 -9.83
CA ASP A 74 -6.63 4.67 -10.71
C ASP A 74 -6.34 3.39 -9.92
N VAL A 75 -5.53 3.46 -8.85
CA VAL A 75 -5.29 2.32 -7.97
C VAL A 75 -6.59 1.89 -7.30
N LYS A 76 -7.32 2.81 -6.68
CA LYS A 76 -8.62 2.55 -6.01
C LYS A 76 -9.65 1.98 -6.99
N ASN A 77 -9.77 2.56 -8.17
CA ASN A 77 -10.78 2.17 -9.16
C ASN A 77 -10.46 0.87 -9.88
N SER A 78 -9.20 0.40 -9.84
CA SER A 78 -8.78 -0.81 -10.57
C SER A 78 -9.60 -2.06 -10.23
N ALA A 79 -10.05 -2.21 -8.98
CA ALA A 79 -10.91 -3.33 -8.59
C ALA A 79 -12.31 -3.21 -9.18
N TYR A 80 -12.91 -2.03 -9.12
CA TYR A 80 -14.26 -1.76 -9.63
C TYR A 80 -14.35 -1.99 -11.13
N GLU A 81 -13.36 -1.51 -11.91
CA GLU A 81 -13.30 -1.75 -13.37
C GLU A 81 -13.21 -3.24 -13.72
N ILE A 82 -12.42 -4.01 -12.95
CA ILE A 82 -12.28 -5.46 -13.18
C ILE A 82 -13.59 -6.18 -12.85
N ILE A 83 -14.25 -5.80 -11.75
CA ILE A 83 -15.53 -6.38 -11.34
C ILE A 83 -16.60 -6.07 -12.38
N GLU A 84 -16.67 -4.84 -12.87
CA GLU A 84 -17.62 -4.44 -13.92
C GLU A 84 -17.42 -5.27 -15.22
N LYS A 85 -16.16 -5.49 -15.64
CA LYS A 85 -15.83 -6.18 -16.88
C LYS A 85 -15.89 -7.71 -16.78
N LYS A 86 -15.62 -8.30 -15.60
CA LYS A 86 -15.43 -9.74 -15.40
C LYS A 86 -16.29 -10.35 -14.28
N GLY A 87 -17.08 -9.56 -13.58
CA GLY A 87 -17.93 -9.97 -12.46
C GLY A 87 -17.18 -10.21 -11.15
N ALA A 88 -15.87 -10.37 -11.15
CA ALA A 88 -15.05 -10.56 -9.95
C ALA A 88 -13.56 -10.29 -10.19
N THR A 89 -12.80 -10.11 -9.10
CA THR A 89 -11.31 -10.04 -9.14
C THR A 89 -10.73 -11.28 -8.48
N PHE A 90 -9.77 -11.96 -9.11
CA PHE A 90 -9.08 -13.14 -8.54
C PHE A 90 -7.62 -13.28 -8.96
N TYR A 91 -7.22 -12.93 -10.17
CA TYR A 91 -5.83 -13.15 -10.62
C TYR A 91 -4.82 -12.31 -9.86
N ALA A 92 -5.09 -11.02 -9.69
CA ALA A 92 -4.17 -10.12 -8.99
C ALA A 92 -4.10 -10.45 -7.48
N VAL A 93 -5.23 -10.83 -6.87
CA VAL A 93 -5.26 -11.30 -5.48
C VAL A 93 -4.45 -12.58 -5.34
N ALA A 94 -4.58 -13.54 -6.27
CA ALA A 94 -3.78 -14.76 -6.26
C ALA A 94 -2.27 -14.48 -6.33
N LEU A 95 -1.84 -13.48 -7.12
CA LEU A 95 -0.43 -13.08 -7.18
C LEU A 95 0.04 -12.43 -5.87
N ALA A 96 -0.79 -11.60 -5.23
CA ALA A 96 -0.47 -11.02 -3.93
C ALA A 96 -0.33 -12.11 -2.85
N ILE A 97 -1.27 -13.07 -2.81
CA ILE A 97 -1.20 -14.22 -1.89
C ILE A 97 0.04 -15.06 -2.17
N ARG A 98 0.34 -15.33 -3.45
CA ARG A 98 1.57 -16.04 -3.85
C ARG A 98 2.81 -15.31 -3.32
N ARG A 99 2.90 -13.99 -3.47
CA ARG A 99 4.05 -13.19 -3.00
C ARG A 99 4.24 -13.29 -1.49
N ILE A 100 3.13 -13.23 -0.73
CA ILE A 100 3.16 -13.41 0.73
C ILE A 100 3.61 -14.83 1.08
N ALA A 101 3.03 -15.85 0.44
CA ALA A 101 3.40 -17.25 0.68
C ALA A 101 4.87 -17.53 0.36
N GLU A 102 5.40 -16.97 -0.73
CA GLU A 102 6.83 -17.08 -1.08
C GLU A 102 7.72 -16.50 0.02
N ALA A 103 7.37 -15.33 0.57
CA ALA A 103 8.13 -14.69 1.65
C ALA A 103 8.17 -15.58 2.92
N LEU A 104 7.03 -16.14 3.30
CA LEU A 104 6.91 -17.02 4.46
C LEU A 104 7.66 -18.35 4.25
N ILE A 105 7.41 -19.06 3.13
CA ILE A 105 7.97 -20.39 2.88
C ILE A 105 9.49 -20.35 2.70
N ARG A 106 10.00 -19.29 2.06
CA ARG A 106 11.43 -19.12 1.81
C ARG A 106 12.18 -18.40 2.91
N ASP A 107 11.47 -17.95 3.94
CA ASP A 107 12.05 -17.18 5.05
C ASP A 107 12.80 -15.93 4.56
N GLU A 108 12.15 -15.16 3.69
CA GLU A 108 12.83 -14.08 2.96
C GLU A 108 13.09 -12.82 3.79
N HIS A 109 12.42 -12.65 4.94
CA HIS A 109 12.38 -11.39 5.70
C HIS A 109 11.99 -10.20 4.83
N SER A 110 11.00 -10.42 3.96
CA SER A 110 10.54 -9.42 2.99
C SER A 110 9.69 -8.35 3.64
N LEU A 111 9.92 -7.08 3.27
CA LEU A 111 9.08 -5.95 3.64
C LEU A 111 7.87 -5.87 2.70
N LEU A 112 6.68 -6.17 3.22
CA LEU A 112 5.41 -6.12 2.49
C LEU A 112 4.36 -5.35 3.28
N THR A 113 3.46 -4.66 2.60
CA THR A 113 2.34 -3.95 3.23
C THR A 113 1.17 -4.90 3.51
N VAL A 114 1.35 -5.82 4.43
CA VAL A 114 0.28 -6.73 4.84
C VAL A 114 -0.60 -6.11 5.93
N SER A 115 -1.89 -6.49 5.96
CA SER A 115 -2.74 -6.16 7.10
C SER A 115 -2.47 -7.15 8.22
N GLY A 116 -1.98 -6.64 9.32
CA GLY A 116 -1.70 -7.35 10.57
C GLY A 116 -2.15 -6.53 11.77
N TYR A 117 -2.17 -7.16 12.95
CA TYR A 117 -2.53 -6.49 14.18
C TYR A 117 -1.49 -5.42 14.52
N CYS A 118 -1.96 -4.19 14.74
CA CYS A 118 -1.15 -3.05 15.12
C CYS A 118 -1.34 -2.75 16.61
N SER A 119 -0.23 -2.61 17.32
CA SER A 119 -0.19 -2.26 18.74
C SER A 119 0.94 -1.26 18.98
N GLY A 120 0.66 0.01 18.67
CA GLY A 120 1.51 1.16 18.97
C GLY A 120 2.22 1.81 17.77
N ALA A 121 2.41 1.11 16.63
CA ALA A 121 3.03 1.73 15.46
C ALA A 121 2.20 2.90 14.94
N TYR A 122 2.84 4.02 14.64
CA TYR A 122 2.20 5.29 14.27
C TYR A 122 1.14 5.77 15.30
N GLU A 123 1.28 5.38 16.56
CA GLU A 123 0.29 5.67 17.63
C GLU A 123 -1.08 5.03 17.38
N ILE A 124 -1.14 3.96 16.57
CA ILE A 124 -2.34 3.19 16.25
C ILE A 124 -2.34 1.90 17.08
N GLU A 125 -3.46 1.62 17.74
CA GLU A 125 -3.64 0.45 18.59
C GLU A 125 -4.93 -0.30 18.24
N ASP A 126 -4.97 -1.57 18.60
CA ASP A 126 -6.18 -2.41 18.62
C ASP A 126 -6.92 -2.53 17.28
N VAL A 127 -6.18 -2.60 16.17
CA VAL A 127 -6.76 -2.77 14.85
C VAL A 127 -5.84 -3.56 13.93
N CYS A 128 -6.41 -4.37 13.04
CA CYS A 128 -5.67 -4.96 11.93
C CYS A 128 -5.68 -4.00 10.74
N ILE A 129 -4.50 -3.50 10.37
CA ILE A 129 -4.34 -2.48 9.33
C ILE A 129 -3.14 -2.79 8.44
N GLY A 130 -3.18 -2.35 7.19
CA GLY A 130 -2.09 -2.52 6.23
C GLY A 130 -0.93 -1.58 6.55
N LEU A 131 0.20 -2.13 6.97
CA LEU A 131 1.44 -1.39 7.25
C LEU A 131 2.64 -2.13 6.66
N PRO A 132 3.78 -1.45 6.44
CA PRO A 132 5.02 -2.11 6.06
C PRO A 132 5.46 -3.05 7.18
N MET A 133 5.48 -4.35 6.91
CA MET A 133 5.81 -5.39 7.87
C MET A 133 6.85 -6.35 7.30
N ILE A 134 7.78 -6.77 8.13
CA ILE A 134 8.77 -7.79 7.78
C ILE A 134 8.13 -9.15 7.99
N LEU A 135 8.13 -9.96 6.93
CA LEU A 135 7.60 -11.32 6.93
C LEU A 135 8.71 -12.34 6.78
N GLY A 136 8.85 -13.18 7.78
CA GLY A 136 9.70 -14.37 7.77
C GLY A 136 8.86 -15.63 7.96
N ARG A 137 9.52 -16.75 8.20
CA ARG A 137 8.88 -18.07 8.32
C ARG A 137 7.78 -18.16 9.37
N ASP A 138 7.93 -17.44 10.47
CA ASP A 138 7.01 -17.47 11.60
C ASP A 138 5.86 -16.44 11.48
N GLY A 139 5.80 -15.73 10.34
CA GLY A 139 4.76 -14.73 10.07
C GLY A 139 5.30 -13.29 10.09
N ILE A 140 4.54 -12.39 10.71
CA ILE A 140 4.94 -10.99 10.89
C ILE A 140 5.95 -10.91 12.04
N GLU A 141 7.16 -10.45 11.75
CA GLU A 141 8.23 -10.32 12.74
C GLU A 141 8.31 -8.91 13.31
N ASN A 142 8.17 -7.89 12.45
CA ASN A 142 8.25 -6.49 12.84
C ASN A 142 7.35 -5.62 11.96
N ILE A 143 6.83 -4.55 12.55
CA ILE A 143 6.24 -3.42 11.82
C ILE A 143 7.35 -2.38 11.62
N VAL A 144 7.46 -1.87 10.40
CA VAL A 144 8.46 -0.85 10.07
C VAL A 144 7.75 0.49 9.85
N GLU A 145 8.00 1.43 10.73
CA GLU A 145 7.51 2.80 10.57
C GLU A 145 8.37 3.54 9.55
N ILE A 146 7.86 3.65 8.33
CA ILE A 146 8.49 4.46 7.29
C ILE A 146 8.17 5.95 7.50
N PRO A 147 9.03 6.87 7.04
CA PRO A 147 8.74 8.29 7.15
C PRO A 147 7.45 8.69 6.43
N LEU A 148 6.54 9.33 7.15
CA LEU A 148 5.29 9.89 6.65
C LEU A 148 5.30 11.40 6.87
N ASN A 149 4.76 12.18 5.94
CA ASN A 149 4.45 13.58 6.20
C ASN A 149 3.17 13.70 7.06
N GLN A 150 2.85 14.90 7.52
CA GLN A 150 1.72 15.10 8.44
C GLN A 150 0.38 14.69 7.81
N LEU A 151 0.14 15.03 6.55
CA LEU A 151 -1.09 14.65 5.86
C LEU A 151 -1.24 13.13 5.71
N GLU A 152 -0.15 12.42 5.42
CA GLU A 152 -0.15 10.96 5.33
C GLU A 152 -0.43 10.31 6.69
N LYS A 153 0.11 10.89 7.78
CA LYS A 153 -0.19 10.44 9.15
C LYS A 153 -1.66 10.64 9.49
N ASP A 154 -2.19 11.85 9.23
CA ASP A 154 -3.59 12.17 9.51
C ASP A 154 -4.52 11.23 8.74
N ASN A 155 -4.27 11.00 7.46
CA ASN A 155 -5.03 10.06 6.64
C ASN A 155 -4.90 8.60 7.13
N LEU A 156 -3.74 8.19 7.64
CA LEU A 156 -3.56 6.85 8.20
C LEU A 156 -4.37 6.67 9.48
N HIS A 157 -4.45 7.69 10.33
CA HIS A 157 -5.30 7.67 11.52
C HIS A 157 -6.78 7.61 11.14
N GLU A 158 -7.24 8.40 10.16
CA GLU A 158 -8.61 8.33 9.65
C GLU A 158 -8.93 6.93 9.10
N SER A 159 -7.98 6.31 8.41
CA SER A 159 -8.11 4.95 7.89
C SER A 159 -8.22 3.91 9.02
N ALA A 160 -7.44 4.06 10.10
CA ALA A 160 -7.54 3.20 11.28
C ALA A 160 -8.90 3.36 11.99
N ASP A 161 -9.38 4.60 12.12
CA ASP A 161 -10.67 4.90 12.75
C ASP A 161 -11.85 4.33 11.94
N ALA A 162 -11.76 4.34 10.61
CA ALA A 162 -12.75 3.70 9.74
C ALA A 162 -12.84 2.19 10.02
N LEU A 163 -11.71 1.50 10.16
CA LEU A 163 -11.68 0.08 10.52
C LEU A 163 -12.22 -0.19 11.94
N LYS A 164 -11.83 0.62 12.93
CA LYS A 164 -12.32 0.51 14.31
C LYS A 164 -13.84 0.71 14.39
N LYS A 165 -14.37 1.63 13.60
CA LYS A 165 -15.82 1.84 13.50
C LYS A 165 -16.52 0.58 12.99
N VAL A 166 -16.02 -0.07 11.96
CA VAL A 166 -16.57 -1.33 11.45
C VAL A 166 -16.57 -2.40 12.55
N LEU A 167 -15.48 -2.54 13.31
CA LEU A 167 -15.40 -3.50 14.43
C LEU A 167 -16.47 -3.19 15.48
N THR A 168 -16.61 -1.93 15.86
CA THR A 168 -17.64 -1.49 16.82
C THR A 168 -19.04 -1.79 16.33
N ASP A 169 -19.34 -1.49 15.06
CA ASP A 169 -20.65 -1.75 14.44
C ASP A 169 -20.97 -3.25 14.39
N MET A 170 -19.95 -4.11 14.36
CA MET A 170 -20.07 -5.57 14.45
C MET A 170 -20.14 -6.09 15.91
N GLY A 171 -20.02 -5.23 16.92
CA GLY A 171 -20.01 -5.62 18.34
C GLY A 171 -18.70 -6.29 18.79
N ILE A 172 -17.62 -6.05 18.08
CA ILE A 172 -16.26 -6.52 18.41
C ILE A 172 -15.55 -5.35 19.10
N ASN A 173 -15.23 -5.51 20.39
CA ASN A 173 -14.50 -4.54 21.20
C ASN A 173 -13.10 -5.05 21.53
#